data_27759f86de32eb58c0ca9480565a606b
#
_entry.id   27759f86de32eb58c0ca9480565a606b
#
_cell.length_a   1.000
_cell.length_b   1.000
_cell.length_c   1.000
_cell.angle_alpha   90.00
_cell.angle_beta   90.00
_cell.angle_gamma   90.00
#
_symmetry.space_group_name_H-M   'P 1'
#
loop_
_entity.id
_entity.type
_entity.pdbx_description
1 polymer ?
#
loop_
_entity_poly.entity_id
_entity_poly.type
_entity_poly.pdbx_seq_one_letter_code
_entity_poly.pdbx_strand_id
1 'polypeptide(L)'
;MTLIDIRNYYYKILFEYYNRSEIDYYFKILIKSFFNWESTIVALNPNKKLSKLQLNKLIKSSKDLKKSYPIQYITGESFFMNLKFKVNKNV
;
A
#
# COMPACT_ATOMS: atom_id res chain seq x y z
N MET A 1 4.16 -7.12 -13.89
CA MET A 1 2.87 -7.16 -13.20
C MET A 1 2.07 -5.89 -13.46
N THR A 2 0.79 -6.05 -13.62
CA THR A 2 -0.12 -4.90 -13.77
C THR A 2 -0.70 -4.53 -12.41
N LEU A 3 -1.42 -3.42 -12.38
CA LEU A 3 -2.05 -2.93 -11.17
C LEU A 3 -3.03 -3.96 -10.59
N ILE A 4 -3.83 -4.60 -11.46
CA ILE A 4 -4.79 -5.61 -11.00
C ILE A 4 -4.06 -6.86 -10.49
N ASP A 5 -2.91 -7.20 -11.06
CA ASP A 5 -2.12 -8.34 -10.62
C ASP A 5 -1.64 -8.14 -9.19
N ILE A 6 -1.13 -6.95 -8.87
CA ILE A 6 -0.62 -6.70 -7.53
C ILE A 6 -1.78 -6.60 -6.51
N ARG A 7 -2.94 -6.11 -6.93
CA ARG A 7 -4.11 -6.10 -6.06
C ARG A 7 -4.53 -7.55 -5.71
N ASN A 8 -4.53 -8.42 -6.69
CA ASN A 8 -4.86 -9.83 -6.46
C ASN A 8 -3.83 -10.48 -5.54
N TYR A 9 -2.57 -10.09 -5.69
CA TYR A 9 -1.51 -10.56 -4.81
C TYR A 9 -1.79 -10.13 -3.36
N TYR A 10 -2.25 -8.90 -3.15
CA TYR A 10 -2.62 -8.44 -1.82
C TYR A 10 -3.73 -9.27 -1.22
N TYR A 11 -4.76 -9.59 -1.99
CA TYR A 11 -5.83 -10.46 -1.51
C TYR A 11 -5.27 -11.81 -1.11
N LYS A 12 -4.42 -12.36 -1.93
CA LYS A 12 -3.89 -13.71 -1.71
C LYS A 12 -3.10 -13.81 -0.40
N ILE A 13 -2.26 -12.83 -0.11
CA ILE A 13 -1.39 -12.94 1.06
C ILE A 13 -2.00 -12.38 2.34
N LEU A 14 -3.04 -11.55 2.22
CA LEU A 14 -3.61 -10.87 3.38
C LEU A 14 -4.97 -11.39 3.80
N PHE A 15 -5.58 -12.29 3.02
CA PHE A 15 -6.95 -12.70 3.30
C PHE A 15 -7.10 -13.39 4.65
N GLU A 16 -6.05 -13.96 5.19
CA GLU A 16 -6.08 -14.61 6.51
C GLU A 16 -6.05 -13.61 7.66
N TYR A 17 -5.62 -12.39 7.39
CA TYR A 17 -5.44 -11.38 8.43
C TYR A 17 -6.45 -10.25 8.36
N TYR A 18 -6.99 -10.01 7.17
CA TYR A 18 -7.90 -8.89 6.94
C TYR A 18 -9.01 -9.36 6.02
N ASN A 19 -10.19 -8.74 6.15
CA ASN A 19 -11.25 -9.03 5.20
C ASN A 19 -10.98 -8.26 3.90
N ARG A 20 -11.75 -8.58 2.87
CA ARG A 20 -11.53 -8.04 1.53
C ARG A 20 -11.67 -6.51 1.52
N SER A 21 -12.63 -5.98 2.24
CA SER A 21 -12.84 -4.54 2.30
C SER A 21 -11.64 -3.83 2.91
N GLU A 22 -11.06 -4.41 3.94
CA GLU A 22 -9.87 -3.85 4.57
C GLU A 22 -8.68 -3.88 3.63
N ILE A 23 -8.50 -4.98 2.91
CA ILE A 23 -7.41 -5.10 1.96
C ILE A 23 -7.52 -4.04 0.87
N ASP A 24 -8.73 -3.86 0.33
CA ASP A 24 -8.98 -2.81 -0.67
C ASP A 24 -8.65 -1.44 -0.12
N TYR A 25 -9.07 -1.17 1.11
CA TYR A 25 -8.84 0.11 1.75
C TYR A 25 -7.34 0.39 1.89
N TYR A 26 -6.60 -0.59 2.38
CA TYR A 26 -5.15 -0.42 2.54
C TYR A 26 -4.46 -0.25 1.19
N PHE A 27 -4.88 -1.01 0.20
CA PHE A 27 -4.29 -0.89 -1.13
C PHE A 27 -4.50 0.50 -1.71
N LYS A 28 -5.70 1.05 -1.57
CA LYS A 28 -6.01 2.40 -2.05
C LYS A 28 -5.16 3.45 -1.35
N ILE A 29 -5.01 3.31 -0.04
CA ILE A 29 -4.16 4.24 0.72
C ILE A 29 -2.73 4.18 0.23
N LEU A 30 -2.22 2.98 0.02
CA LEU A 30 -0.82 2.80 -0.38
C LEU A 30 -0.54 3.40 -1.75
N ILE A 31 -1.40 3.16 -2.73
CA ILE A 31 -1.15 3.72 -4.06
C ILE A 31 -1.31 5.23 -4.07
N LYS A 32 -2.20 5.77 -3.25
CA LYS A 32 -2.34 7.22 -3.12
C LYS A 32 -1.10 7.82 -2.46
N SER A 33 -0.63 7.20 -1.40
CA SER A 33 0.51 7.71 -0.64
C SER A 33 1.81 7.60 -1.41
N PHE A 34 2.04 6.47 -2.06
CA PHE A 34 3.32 6.23 -2.74
C PHE A 34 3.39 6.89 -4.11
N PHE A 35 2.30 6.90 -4.85
CA PHE A 35 2.31 7.32 -6.25
C PHE A 35 1.38 8.47 -6.54
N ASN A 36 0.62 8.92 -5.54
CA ASN A 36 -0.38 9.97 -5.70
C ASN A 36 -1.45 9.60 -6.73
N TRP A 37 -1.79 8.33 -6.83
CA TRP A 37 -2.83 7.85 -7.72
C TRP A 37 -4.15 7.78 -6.97
N GLU A 38 -5.23 8.21 -7.64
CA GLU A 38 -6.57 8.09 -7.09
C GLU A 38 -7.00 6.63 -7.08
N SER A 39 -7.84 6.26 -6.12
CA SER A 39 -8.30 4.88 -6.01
C SER A 39 -9.04 4.38 -7.24
N THR A 40 -9.64 5.31 -8.00
CA THR A 40 -10.35 4.97 -9.22
C THR A 40 -9.45 4.41 -10.31
N ILE A 41 -8.14 4.59 -10.20
CA ILE A 41 -7.21 4.08 -11.20
C ILE A 41 -7.31 2.56 -11.32
N VAL A 42 -7.65 1.88 -10.23
CA VAL A 42 -7.79 0.42 -10.24
C VAL A 42 -8.94 0.00 -11.16
N ALA A 43 -10.02 0.77 -11.15
CA ALA A 43 -11.16 0.50 -12.01
C ALA A 43 -10.94 0.97 -13.45
N LEU A 44 -10.26 2.10 -13.61
CA LEU A 44 -10.10 2.72 -14.94
C LEU A 44 -8.93 2.14 -15.72
N ASN A 45 -7.85 1.80 -15.02
CA ASN A 45 -6.63 1.29 -15.66
C ASN A 45 -6.11 0.04 -14.94
N PRO A 46 -6.90 -1.04 -14.88
CA PRO A 46 -6.48 -2.24 -14.16
C PRO A 46 -5.24 -2.89 -14.78
N ASN A 47 -5.02 -2.66 -16.07
CA ASN A 47 -3.88 -3.24 -16.78
C ASN A 47 -2.66 -2.33 -16.81
N LYS A 48 -2.67 -1.25 -16.02
CA LYS A 48 -1.53 -0.36 -15.94
C LYS A 48 -0.31 -1.13 -15.43
N LYS A 49 0.77 -1.07 -16.20
CA LYS A 49 2.00 -1.76 -15.82
C LYS A 49 2.75 -0.94 -14.78
N LEU A 50 3.35 -1.65 -13.84
CA LEU A 50 4.10 -1.03 -12.77
C LEU A 50 5.59 -1.18 -13.06
N SER A 51 6.36 -0.15 -12.71
CA SER A 51 7.81 -0.24 -12.78
C SER A 51 8.28 -1.19 -11.69
N LYS A 52 9.53 -1.64 -11.81
CA LYS A 52 10.11 -2.54 -10.82
C LYS A 52 10.14 -1.89 -9.43
N LEU A 53 10.47 -0.60 -9.38
CA LEU A 53 10.51 0.13 -8.11
C LEU A 53 9.13 0.24 -7.48
N GLN A 54 8.11 0.55 -8.30
CA GLN A 54 6.73 0.63 -7.82
C GLN A 54 6.26 -0.71 -7.29
N LEU A 55 6.53 -1.76 -8.04
CA LEU A 55 6.14 -3.10 -7.67
C LEU A 55 6.79 -3.54 -6.37
N ASN A 56 8.11 -3.32 -6.25
CA ASN A 56 8.84 -3.69 -5.03
C ASN A 56 8.29 -2.97 -3.81
N LYS A 57 7.93 -1.70 -3.97
CA LYS A 57 7.37 -0.90 -2.89
C LYS A 57 6.04 -1.49 -2.39
N LEU A 58 5.18 -1.86 -3.31
CA LEU A 58 3.89 -2.45 -2.95
C LEU A 58 4.04 -3.83 -2.35
N ILE A 59 4.96 -4.64 -2.88
CA ILE A 59 5.20 -5.97 -2.34
C ILE A 59 5.74 -5.88 -0.91
N LYS A 60 6.68 -4.98 -0.67
CA LYS A 60 7.21 -4.78 0.67
C LYS A 60 6.11 -4.35 1.64
N SER A 61 5.26 -3.43 1.20
CA SER A 61 4.16 -2.94 2.03
C SER A 61 3.18 -4.05 2.38
N SER A 62 2.91 -4.96 1.44
CA SER A 62 2.02 -6.08 1.73
C SER A 62 2.60 -6.98 2.81
N LYS A 63 3.91 -7.19 2.80
CA LYS A 63 4.56 -7.98 3.84
C LYS A 63 4.50 -7.28 5.20
N ASP A 64 4.63 -5.96 5.21
CA ASP A 64 4.52 -5.18 6.45
C ASP A 64 3.10 -5.26 7.00
N LEU A 65 2.09 -5.20 6.14
CA LEU A 65 0.70 -5.38 6.56
C LEU A 65 0.49 -6.78 7.14
N LYS A 66 1.11 -7.78 6.54
CA LYS A 66 1.03 -9.15 7.03
C LYS A 66 1.59 -9.25 8.44
N LYS A 67 2.55 -8.40 8.78
CA LYS A 67 3.13 -8.35 10.12
C LYS A 67 2.32 -7.46 11.06
N SER A 68 1.18 -6.96 10.61
CA SER A 68 0.27 -6.12 11.40
C SER A 68 0.85 -4.73 11.73
N TYR A 69 1.73 -4.22 10.91
CA TYR A 69 2.20 -2.85 11.07
C TYR A 69 1.08 -1.88 10.75
N PRO A 70 0.94 -0.79 11.50
CA PRO A 70 -0.06 0.24 11.18
C PRO A 70 0.19 0.82 9.79
N ILE A 71 -0.90 1.16 9.08
CA ILE A 71 -0.77 1.68 7.72
C ILE A 71 0.01 2.99 7.68
N GLN A 72 -0.13 3.84 8.70
CA GLN A 72 0.62 5.10 8.78
C GLN A 72 2.12 4.83 8.85
N TYR A 73 2.49 3.78 9.54
CA TYR A 73 3.89 3.39 9.68
C TYR A 73 4.47 2.96 8.33
N ILE A 74 3.67 2.24 7.55
CA ILE A 74 4.09 1.72 6.25
C ILE A 74 4.26 2.85 5.24
N THR A 75 3.31 3.79 5.21
CA THR A 75 3.37 4.90 4.27
C THR A 75 4.43 5.92 4.64
N GLY A 76 4.86 5.91 5.90
CA GLY A 76 5.82 6.89 6.38
C GLY A 76 5.22 8.26 6.57
N GLU A 77 3.90 8.39 6.47
CA GLU A 77 3.24 9.67 6.64
C GLU A 77 2.90 9.91 8.10
N SER A 78 3.13 11.13 8.54
CA SER A 78 2.69 11.55 9.85
C SER A 78 1.52 12.50 9.68
N PHE A 79 0.43 12.13 10.25
CA PHE A 79 -0.77 12.98 10.19
C PHE A 79 -0.80 14.00 11.32
N PHE A 80 0.21 13.95 12.11
CA PHE A 80 0.34 14.91 13.16
C PHE A 80 1.21 16.04 12.76
N MET A 81 1.61 15.98 12.06
CA MET A 81 2.44 16.62 11.73
C MET A 81 3.31 17.21 11.63
N ASN A 82 3.20 17.33 11.68
CA ASN A 82 4.06 17.98 11.68
C ASN A 82 5.31 17.59 11.93
N LEU A 83 5.45 16.97 12.29
CA LEU A 83 6.57 16.39 12.65
C LEU A 83 7.32 15.60 11.81
N LYS A 84 7.46 15.71 11.26
CA LYS A 84 7.99 14.84 10.48
C LYS A 84 9.17 14.29 10.75
N PHE A 85 9.29 14.13 11.53
CA PHE A 85 10.16 13.59 11.95
C PHE A 85 10.50 12.56 11.89
N LYS A 86 10.65 12.34 11.98
CA LYS A 86 10.81 11.30 12.05
C LYS A 86 11.03 10.60 12.57
N VAL A 87 11.04 10.50 12.79
CA VAL A 87 11.13 9.69 13.23
C VAL A 87 11.67 8.97 13.15
N ASN A 88 12.02 8.84 13.32
CA ASN A 88 12.44 8.08 13.29
C ASN A 88 12.83 7.28 13.41
N LYS A 89 13.10 7.26 13.46
CA LYS A 89 13.33 6.34 13.53
C LYS A 89 13.82 6.02 13.96
N ASN A 90 13.96 6.22 14.35
CA ASN A 90 14.44 5.81 14.75
C ASN A 90 14.59 5.82 15.32
N VAL A 91 14.40 6.35 15.36
CA VAL A 91 14.36 6.17 15.86
C VAL A 91 14.41 5.89 16.15
#